data_9654411699312f21c21754c1e946f4ac
#
_entry.id   9654411699312f21c21754c1e946f4ac
#
_cell.length_a   1.000
_cell.length_b   1.000
_cell.length_c   1.000
_cell.angle_alpha   90.00
_cell.angle_beta   90.00
_cell.angle_gamma   90.00
#
_symmetry.space_group_name_H-M   'P 1'
#
loop_
_entity.id
_entity.type
_entity.pdbx_description
1 polymer ?
#
loop_
_entity_poly.entity_id
_entity_poly.type
_entity_poly.pdbx_seq_one_letter_code
_entity_poly.pdbx_strand_id
1 'polypeptide(L)'
;MVNVRTQFRILFLALSLLAFFFPVAGYGFTLITPQEAAQPEPPSLLGVKCSRLEGDGPQIKISSPKLNEPVFSPFVVDVSFEAPPDKSIDYDSLRLMYLKFIPIDLTDRVRGYLNKNRLVLKDVNVPQGQHCLQLLIAYTTGEETLMEIFLQVIK
;
A
#
# COMPACT_ATOMS: atom_id res chain seq x y z
N MET A 1 42.74 1.84 -48.60
CA MET A 1 43.19 1.40 -47.27
C MET A 1 42.37 2.15 -46.23
N VAL A 2 41.40 1.51 -45.64
CA VAL A 2 40.57 2.11 -44.58
C VAL A 2 41.38 2.05 -43.28
N ASN A 3 41.57 3.22 -42.67
CA ASN A 3 42.46 3.41 -41.53
C ASN A 3 41.82 2.78 -40.26
N VAL A 4 42.40 1.68 -39.79
CA VAL A 4 41.91 0.89 -38.62
C VAL A 4 41.67 1.75 -37.38
N ARG A 5 42.39 2.85 -37.22
CA ARG A 5 42.19 3.80 -36.11
C ARG A 5 40.88 4.56 -36.18
N THR A 6 40.33 4.79 -37.37
CA THR A 6 39.05 5.48 -37.56
C THR A 6 37.88 4.55 -37.25
N GLN A 7 37.99 3.26 -37.56
CA GLN A 7 36.95 2.26 -37.25
C GLN A 7 36.81 2.04 -35.72
N PHE A 8 37.93 2.04 -34.98
CA PHE A 8 37.88 1.92 -33.52
C PHE A 8 37.22 3.12 -32.84
N ARG A 9 37.43 4.35 -33.35
CA ARG A 9 36.81 5.56 -32.82
C ARG A 9 35.30 5.60 -33.05
N ILE A 10 34.81 5.11 -34.18
CA ILE A 10 33.38 5.03 -34.52
C ILE A 10 32.70 3.95 -33.66
N LEU A 11 33.39 2.82 -33.43
CA LEU A 11 32.85 1.74 -32.59
C LEU A 11 32.68 2.16 -31.12
N PHE A 12 33.65 2.93 -30.57
CA PHE A 12 33.55 3.46 -29.21
C PHE A 12 32.46 4.53 -29.05
N LEU A 13 32.24 5.37 -30.06
CA LEU A 13 31.17 6.37 -30.05
C LEU A 13 29.78 5.74 -30.16
N ALA A 14 29.64 4.66 -30.93
CA ALA A 14 28.37 3.94 -31.04
C ALA A 14 28.00 3.17 -29.74
N LEU A 15 29.01 2.65 -29.02
CA LEU A 15 28.82 1.90 -27.78
C LEU A 15 28.48 2.84 -26.61
N SER A 16 28.92 4.09 -26.61
CA SER A 16 28.61 5.06 -25.56
C SER A 16 27.22 5.67 -25.69
N LEU A 17 26.55 5.59 -26.84
CA LEU A 17 25.21 6.11 -27.06
C LEU A 17 24.11 5.12 -26.63
N LEU A 18 24.45 3.84 -26.42
CA LEU A 18 23.51 2.79 -26.01
C LEU A 18 23.25 2.76 -24.49
N ALA A 19 24.01 3.52 -23.70
CA ALA A 19 23.98 3.49 -22.24
C ALA A 19 22.95 4.41 -21.59
N PHE A 20 22.11 5.17 -22.36
CA PHE A 20 21.26 6.22 -21.82
C PHE A 20 19.75 5.93 -21.84
N PHE A 21 19.32 4.72 -22.22
CA PHE A 21 17.92 4.31 -22.09
C PHE A 21 17.70 3.34 -20.93
N PHE A 22 18.08 3.74 -19.71
CA PHE A 22 17.47 3.11 -18.54
C PHE A 22 16.10 3.78 -18.32
N PRO A 23 15.00 3.03 -18.46
CA PRO A 23 13.71 3.56 -18.02
C PRO A 23 13.85 3.85 -16.52
N VAL A 24 13.69 5.10 -16.14
CA VAL A 24 13.51 5.47 -14.73
C VAL A 24 12.16 4.83 -14.36
N ALA A 25 12.22 3.62 -13.80
CA ALA A 25 11.07 3.02 -13.16
C ALA A 25 10.66 3.99 -12.03
N GLY A 26 9.57 4.68 -12.23
CA GLY A 26 8.98 5.51 -11.19
C GLY A 26 8.74 4.61 -9.97
N TYR A 27 9.45 4.85 -8.89
CA TYR A 27 9.29 4.13 -7.64
C TYR A 27 7.98 4.57 -7.00
N GLY A 28 6.86 3.99 -7.45
CA GLY A 28 5.61 4.10 -6.74
C GLY A 28 5.70 3.36 -5.39
N PHE A 29 4.93 3.79 -4.41
CA PHE A 29 4.87 3.16 -3.10
C PHE A 29 4.24 1.76 -3.19
N THR A 30 4.99 0.69 -2.90
CA THR A 30 4.48 -0.68 -2.91
C THR A 30 3.92 -1.04 -1.54
N LEU A 31 2.59 -1.12 -1.45
CA LEU A 31 1.91 -1.53 -0.21
C LEU A 31 1.92 -3.05 -0.04
N ILE A 32 1.58 -3.78 -1.10
CA ILE A 32 1.56 -5.25 -1.14
C ILE A 32 2.43 -5.70 -2.31
N THR A 33 3.37 -6.60 -2.05
CA THR A 33 4.20 -7.19 -3.10
C THR A 33 3.48 -8.35 -3.81
N PRO A 34 3.87 -8.70 -5.04
CA PRO A 34 3.32 -9.88 -5.73
C PRO A 34 3.51 -11.18 -4.95
N GLN A 35 4.63 -11.34 -4.24
CA GLN A 35 4.92 -12.51 -3.42
C GLN A 35 3.97 -12.63 -2.22
N GLU A 36 3.67 -11.51 -1.56
CA GLU A 36 2.70 -11.47 -0.46
C GLU A 36 1.28 -11.74 -0.96
N ALA A 37 0.91 -11.16 -2.11
CA ALA A 37 -0.40 -11.40 -2.72
C ALA A 37 -0.62 -12.88 -3.10
N ALA A 38 0.44 -13.59 -3.49
CA ALA A 38 0.39 -15.01 -3.86
C ALA A 38 0.28 -15.96 -2.66
N GLN A 39 0.40 -15.48 -1.41
CA GLN A 39 0.23 -16.32 -0.23
C GLN A 39 -1.23 -16.80 -0.09
N PRO A 40 -1.45 -18.01 0.48
CA PRO A 40 -2.78 -18.55 0.71
C PRO A 40 -3.66 -17.61 1.55
N GLU A 41 -4.95 -17.56 1.23
CA GLU A 41 -5.93 -16.87 2.04
C GLU A 41 -6.32 -17.69 3.28
N PRO A 42 -6.72 -17.05 4.38
CA PRO A 42 -7.22 -17.76 5.53
C PRO A 42 -8.53 -18.48 5.17
N PRO A 43 -8.80 -19.67 5.71
CA PRO A 43 -10.02 -20.43 5.42
C PRO A 43 -11.30 -19.66 5.71
N SER A 44 -11.28 -18.74 6.66
CA SER A 44 -12.41 -17.87 7.05
C SER A 44 -12.78 -16.83 5.99
N LEU A 45 -11.88 -16.52 5.06
CA LEU A 45 -12.08 -15.51 4.00
C LEU A 45 -12.27 -16.13 2.61
N LEU A 46 -12.22 -17.48 2.48
CA LEU A 46 -12.41 -18.14 1.20
C LEU A 46 -13.81 -17.86 0.65
N GLY A 47 -13.87 -17.08 -0.44
CA GLY A 47 -15.11 -16.71 -1.11
C GLY A 47 -15.98 -15.67 -0.38
N VAL A 48 -15.47 -15.07 0.69
CA VAL A 48 -16.18 -14.03 1.48
C VAL A 48 -15.42 -12.71 1.41
N LYS A 49 -16.14 -11.62 1.16
CA LYS A 49 -15.58 -10.26 1.29
C LYS A 49 -15.39 -9.95 2.76
N CYS A 50 -14.18 -9.59 3.15
CA CYS A 50 -13.94 -9.06 4.49
C CYS A 50 -14.66 -7.69 4.65
N SER A 51 -15.41 -7.54 5.71
CA SER A 51 -16.16 -6.31 5.96
C SER A 51 -16.60 -6.29 7.43
N ARG A 52 -15.63 -6.10 8.33
CA ARG A 52 -15.87 -6.00 9.75
C ARG A 52 -15.58 -4.58 10.22
N LEU A 53 -16.44 -4.03 11.05
CA LEU A 53 -16.19 -2.82 11.82
C LEU A 53 -16.62 -3.09 13.25
N GLU A 54 -15.68 -3.07 14.18
CA GLU A 54 -15.91 -3.41 15.60
C GLU A 54 -15.15 -2.43 16.49
N GLY A 55 -15.69 -2.22 17.70
CA GLY A 55 -15.07 -1.48 18.78
C GLY A 55 -15.63 -0.07 18.99
N ASP A 56 -15.22 0.51 20.11
CA ASP A 56 -15.66 1.83 20.61
C ASP A 56 -14.52 2.86 20.58
N GLY A 57 -13.48 2.59 19.80
CA GLY A 57 -12.31 3.45 19.64
C GLY A 57 -12.51 4.58 18.63
N PRO A 58 -11.42 5.16 18.10
CA PRO A 58 -11.46 6.24 17.13
C PRO A 58 -12.28 5.90 15.88
N GLN A 59 -13.03 6.87 15.37
CA GLN A 59 -13.72 6.71 14.11
C GLN A 59 -12.71 6.70 12.95
N ILE A 60 -12.80 5.68 12.08
CA ILE A 60 -12.00 5.54 10.87
C ILE A 60 -12.82 5.99 9.67
N LYS A 61 -12.34 6.97 8.91
CA LYS A 61 -12.96 7.42 7.66
C LYS A 61 -12.02 7.22 6.49
N ILE A 62 -12.43 6.43 5.51
CA ILE A 62 -11.69 6.19 4.27
C ILE A 62 -12.28 7.06 3.17
N SER A 63 -11.52 8.07 2.73
CA SER A 63 -11.92 8.95 1.63
C SER A 63 -11.48 8.41 0.28
N SER A 64 -10.38 7.65 0.24
CA SER A 64 -9.87 6.96 -0.95
C SER A 64 -9.08 5.71 -0.55
N PRO A 65 -9.18 4.60 -1.30
CA PRO A 65 -10.13 4.36 -2.39
C PRO A 65 -11.56 4.24 -1.86
N LYS A 66 -12.55 4.36 -2.75
CA LYS A 66 -13.93 4.09 -2.38
C LYS A 66 -14.11 2.61 -2.06
N LEU A 67 -14.64 2.33 -0.88
CA LEU A 67 -14.90 0.97 -0.45
C LEU A 67 -15.96 0.31 -1.35
N ASN A 68 -15.80 -0.99 -1.60
CA ASN A 68 -16.69 -1.81 -2.43
C ASN A 68 -16.73 -1.46 -3.93
N GLU A 69 -15.88 -0.53 -4.40
CA GLU A 69 -15.67 -0.28 -5.83
C GLU A 69 -14.31 -0.83 -6.27
N PRO A 70 -14.20 -1.38 -7.50
CA PRO A 70 -12.91 -1.77 -8.06
C PRO A 70 -11.99 -0.55 -8.20
N VAL A 71 -10.71 -0.73 -7.93
CA VAL A 71 -9.70 0.34 -8.05
C VAL A 71 -8.61 -0.05 -9.05
N PHE A 72 -8.07 0.96 -9.75
CA PHE A 72 -6.92 0.79 -10.63
C PHE A 72 -5.64 1.09 -9.86
N SER A 73 -4.66 0.20 -9.94
CA SER A 73 -3.33 0.44 -9.38
C SER A 73 -2.42 1.14 -10.41
N PRO A 74 -1.66 2.20 -10.03
CA PRO A 74 -1.55 2.78 -8.69
C PRO A 74 -2.73 3.70 -8.30
N PHE A 75 -3.02 3.81 -7.01
CA PHE A 75 -4.10 4.65 -6.48
C PHE A 75 -3.65 5.46 -5.25
N VAL A 76 -4.52 6.35 -4.78
CA VAL A 76 -4.32 7.12 -3.55
C VAL A 76 -5.04 6.42 -2.41
N VAL A 77 -4.38 6.31 -1.24
CA VAL A 77 -5.01 5.95 0.02
C VAL A 77 -5.11 7.20 0.88
N ASP A 78 -6.29 7.47 1.40
CA ASP A 78 -6.58 8.62 2.23
C ASP A 78 -7.55 8.21 3.35
N VAL A 79 -7.00 8.13 4.55
CA VAL A 79 -7.69 7.69 5.76
C VAL A 79 -7.55 8.76 6.82
N SER A 80 -8.65 9.12 7.48
CA SER A 80 -8.64 10.01 8.64
C SER A 80 -9.19 9.31 9.87
N PHE A 81 -8.65 9.72 11.02
CA PHE A 81 -9.03 9.21 12.32
C PHE A 81 -9.66 10.36 13.13
N GLU A 82 -10.82 10.13 13.69
CA GLU A 82 -11.55 11.15 14.45
C GLU A 82 -11.82 10.68 15.87
N ALA A 83 -11.71 11.63 16.80
CA ALA A 83 -12.03 11.44 18.20
C ALA A 83 -12.91 12.59 18.69
N PRO A 84 -13.79 12.36 19.68
CA PRO A 84 -14.47 13.43 20.37
C PRO A 84 -13.48 14.29 21.18
N PRO A 85 -13.84 15.52 21.57
CA PRO A 85 -12.92 16.48 22.18
C PRO A 85 -12.29 16.04 23.50
N ASP A 86 -12.92 15.13 24.20
CA ASP A 86 -12.52 14.59 25.51
C ASP A 86 -11.62 13.35 25.40
N LYS A 87 -11.38 12.81 24.19
CA LYS A 87 -10.55 11.63 23.94
C LYS A 87 -9.35 11.95 23.05
N SER A 88 -8.23 11.28 23.30
CA SER A 88 -7.01 11.40 22.50
C SER A 88 -6.72 10.07 21.81
N ILE A 89 -6.31 10.14 20.52
CA ILE A 89 -5.94 8.96 19.76
C ILE A 89 -4.49 8.60 20.10
N ASP A 90 -4.26 7.31 20.36
CA ASP A 90 -2.94 6.70 20.43
C ASP A 90 -2.48 6.26 19.05
N TYR A 91 -1.69 7.10 18.37
CA TYR A 91 -1.18 6.78 17.03
C TYR A 91 -0.12 5.68 17.01
N ASP A 92 0.49 5.34 18.15
CA ASP A 92 1.41 4.22 18.27
C ASP A 92 0.67 2.86 18.27
N SER A 93 -0.62 2.89 18.60
CA SER A 93 -1.51 1.73 18.49
C SER A 93 -1.85 1.34 17.04
N LEU A 94 -1.60 2.24 16.06
CA LEU A 94 -1.93 1.96 14.65
C LEU A 94 -1.32 0.64 14.21
N ARG A 95 -2.16 -0.25 13.65
CA ARG A 95 -1.74 -1.51 13.01
C ARG A 95 -2.47 -1.65 11.69
N LEU A 96 -1.71 -2.04 10.66
CA LEU A 96 -2.24 -2.41 9.35
C LEU A 96 -1.77 -3.82 9.02
N MET A 97 -2.70 -4.76 8.97
CA MET A 97 -2.42 -6.16 8.68
C MET A 97 -2.99 -6.54 7.32
N TYR A 98 -2.25 -7.29 6.52
CA TYR A 98 -2.74 -7.96 5.34
C TYR A 98 -3.17 -9.37 5.72
N LEU A 99 -4.47 -9.66 5.55
CA LEU A 99 -5.07 -10.92 6.01
C LEU A 99 -4.76 -12.04 5.01
N LYS A 100 -3.78 -12.85 5.35
CA LYS A 100 -3.41 -14.10 4.68
C LYS A 100 -3.45 -15.24 5.68
N PHE A 101 -3.21 -16.47 5.25
CA PHE A 101 -3.12 -17.63 6.16
C PHE A 101 -2.17 -17.35 7.34
N ILE A 102 -1.04 -16.70 7.06
CA ILE A 102 -0.19 -16.05 8.05
C ILE A 102 -0.33 -14.54 7.81
N PRO A 103 -0.97 -13.78 8.73
CA PRO A 103 -1.14 -12.35 8.57
C PRO A 103 0.20 -11.62 8.43
N ILE A 104 0.25 -10.66 7.51
CA ILE A 104 1.45 -9.87 7.22
C ILE A 104 1.28 -8.48 7.79
N ASP A 105 2.20 -8.06 8.66
CA ASP A 105 2.22 -6.71 9.23
C ASP A 105 2.76 -5.70 8.20
N LEU A 106 1.92 -4.75 7.81
CA LEU A 106 2.24 -3.66 6.90
C LEU A 106 2.40 -2.32 7.62
N THR A 107 2.32 -2.32 8.95
CA THR A 107 2.28 -1.10 9.78
C THR A 107 3.46 -0.18 9.52
N ASP A 108 4.67 -0.72 9.49
CA ASP A 108 5.89 0.07 9.29
C ASP A 108 5.96 0.73 7.91
N ARG A 109 5.30 0.15 6.91
CA ARG A 109 5.24 0.73 5.56
C ARG A 109 4.44 2.02 5.53
N VAL A 110 3.42 2.13 6.36
CA VAL A 110 2.46 3.25 6.34
C VAL A 110 2.68 4.27 7.44
N ARG A 111 3.31 3.87 8.56
CA ARG A 111 3.50 4.71 9.75
C ARG A 111 4.16 6.06 9.45
N GLY A 112 5.16 6.09 8.58
CA GLY A 112 5.86 7.31 8.19
C GLY A 112 5.01 8.32 7.39
N TYR A 113 3.84 7.92 6.91
CA TYR A 113 2.91 8.77 6.15
C TYR A 113 1.74 9.28 6.99
N LEU A 114 1.68 8.87 8.25
CA LEU A 114 0.70 9.41 9.20
C LEU A 114 1.12 10.82 9.62
N ASN A 115 0.27 11.78 9.33
CA ASN A 115 0.45 13.16 9.72
C ASN A 115 -0.76 13.63 10.54
N LYS A 116 -0.54 13.92 11.82
CA LYS A 116 -1.61 14.18 12.79
C LYS A 116 -2.63 13.03 12.75
N ASN A 117 -3.86 13.34 12.38
CA ASN A 117 -4.98 12.39 12.34
C ASN A 117 -5.28 11.85 10.93
N ARG A 118 -4.35 11.97 9.98
CA ARG A 118 -4.57 11.58 8.58
C ARG A 118 -3.40 10.80 8.02
N LEU A 119 -3.71 9.69 7.36
CA LEU A 119 -2.78 8.85 6.62
C LEU A 119 -3.03 9.05 5.12
N VAL A 120 -2.05 9.60 4.40
CA VAL A 120 -2.15 9.81 2.96
C VAL A 120 -0.97 9.16 2.25
N LEU A 121 -1.28 8.19 1.39
CA LEU A 121 -0.32 7.53 0.51
C LEU A 121 -0.66 7.83 -0.94
N LYS A 122 0.34 8.22 -1.73
CA LYS A 122 0.21 8.46 -3.17
C LYS A 122 0.87 7.34 -3.95
N ASP A 123 0.37 7.11 -5.16
CA ASP A 123 0.93 6.14 -6.11
C ASP A 123 1.10 4.75 -5.49
N VAL A 124 0.07 4.30 -4.74
CA VAL A 124 0.08 3.02 -4.02
C VAL A 124 -0.08 1.88 -5.01
N ASN A 125 0.95 1.04 -5.06
CA ASN A 125 0.94 -0.16 -5.88
C ASN A 125 0.48 -1.37 -5.06
N VAL A 126 -0.55 -2.03 -5.57
CA VAL A 126 -1.08 -3.30 -5.09
C VAL A 126 -1.29 -4.19 -6.31
N PRO A 127 -0.91 -5.48 -6.27
CA PRO A 127 -1.14 -6.42 -7.36
C PRO A 127 -2.63 -6.54 -7.70
N GLN A 128 -2.92 -6.91 -8.95
CA GLN A 128 -4.29 -7.24 -9.35
C GLN A 128 -4.83 -8.42 -8.53
N GLY A 129 -6.09 -8.31 -8.08
CA GLY A 129 -6.75 -9.35 -7.30
C GLY A 129 -7.64 -8.80 -6.20
N GLN A 130 -8.06 -9.69 -5.32
CA GLN A 130 -8.84 -9.38 -4.13
C GLN A 130 -7.92 -9.40 -2.91
N HIS A 131 -8.02 -8.38 -2.07
CA HIS A 131 -7.18 -8.21 -0.90
C HIS A 131 -8.02 -7.81 0.30
N CYS A 132 -7.76 -8.46 1.44
CA CYS A 132 -8.35 -8.10 2.71
C CYS A 132 -7.29 -7.50 3.63
N LEU A 133 -7.51 -6.27 4.05
CA LEU A 133 -6.69 -5.57 5.03
C LEU A 133 -7.46 -5.39 6.33
N GLN A 134 -6.75 -5.32 7.44
CA GLN A 134 -7.30 -5.02 8.74
C GLN A 134 -6.57 -3.82 9.32
N LEU A 135 -7.31 -2.77 9.65
CA LEU A 135 -6.81 -1.55 10.26
C LEU A 135 -7.31 -1.47 11.69
N LEU A 136 -6.40 -1.27 12.64
CA LEU A 136 -6.68 -1.11 14.05
C LEU A 136 -6.09 0.22 14.54
N ILE A 137 -6.84 0.93 15.38
CA ILE A 137 -6.42 2.16 16.06
C ILE A 137 -7.14 2.26 17.42
N ALA A 138 -6.49 2.81 18.44
CA ALA A 138 -7.03 2.95 19.77
C ALA A 138 -7.00 4.40 20.29
N TYR A 139 -7.80 4.66 21.32
CA TYR A 139 -7.59 5.82 22.19
C TYR A 139 -6.47 5.54 23.20
N THR A 140 -5.91 6.59 23.77
CA THR A 140 -4.94 6.49 24.90
C THR A 140 -5.51 5.83 26.14
N THR A 141 -6.84 5.73 26.22
CA THR A 141 -7.58 5.03 27.27
C THR A 141 -7.78 3.54 26.99
N GLY A 142 -7.40 3.06 25.79
CA GLY A 142 -7.35 1.65 25.43
C GLY A 142 -8.53 1.14 24.61
N GLU A 143 -9.62 1.92 24.44
CA GLU A 143 -10.71 1.52 23.54
C GLU A 143 -10.23 1.56 22.08
N GLU A 144 -10.44 0.47 21.36
CA GLU A 144 -9.92 0.30 20.00
C GLU A 144 -11.03 0.16 18.97
N THR A 145 -10.74 0.53 17.74
CA THR A 145 -11.56 0.26 16.56
C THR A 145 -10.76 -0.62 15.61
N LEU A 146 -11.39 -1.70 15.17
CA LEU A 146 -10.91 -2.61 14.16
C LEU A 146 -11.79 -2.51 12.93
N MET A 147 -11.18 -2.26 11.77
CA MET A 147 -11.87 -2.17 10.48
C MET A 147 -11.24 -3.11 9.46
N GLU A 148 -12.04 -4.00 8.89
CA GLU A 148 -11.62 -4.79 7.73
C GLU A 148 -11.95 -4.05 6.44
N ILE A 149 -11.01 -4.05 5.50
CA ILE A 149 -11.06 -3.32 4.24
C ILE A 149 -10.89 -4.30 3.10
N PHE A 150 -11.93 -4.44 2.30
CA PHE A 150 -11.87 -5.22 1.06
C PHE A 150 -11.45 -4.33 -0.10
N LEU A 151 -10.37 -4.72 -0.79
CA LEU A 151 -9.91 -4.09 -2.02
C LEU A 151 -10.01 -5.07 -3.18
N GLN A 152 -10.67 -4.64 -4.25
CA GLN A 152 -10.64 -5.32 -5.55
C GLN A 152 -9.82 -4.49 -6.51
N VAL A 153 -8.58 -4.93 -6.79
CA VAL A 153 -7.66 -4.25 -7.69
C VAL A 153 -7.78 -4.83 -9.09
N ILE A 154 -7.99 -3.97 -10.06
CA ILE A 154 -8.10 -4.29 -11.49
C ILE A 154 -6.98 -3.59 -12.28
N LYS A 155 -6.76 -4.06 -13.51
CA LYS A 155 -5.81 -3.43 -14.45
C LYS A 155 -6.50 -2.35 -15.24
#